data_dd94e6ae2e937734f65f00efccfb68c9
#
_entry.id   dd94e6ae2e937734f65f00efccfb68c9
#
_cell.length_a   1.000
_cell.length_b   1.000
_cell.length_c   1.000
_cell.angle_alpha   90.00
_cell.angle_beta   90.00
_cell.angle_gamma   90.00
#
_symmetry.space_group_name_H-M   'P 1'
#
loop_
_entity.id
_entity.type
_entity.pdbx_description
1 polymer ?
#
loop_
_entity_poly.entity_id
_entity_poly.type
_entity_poly.pdbx_seq_one_letter_code
_entity_poly.pdbx_strand_id
1 'polypeptide(L)'
;MELEAIVLAGRANDGKLAGESEEPLEANIDIAGRPMVSYILDVLERMDQITKIHLIGPREGLSRYETGKVKILPPGGDLFDNVKRGLDAVSSEYALVCASDVPLITSEIMERFLSRCVESGADFCYPVCEKSQCDKAFPGVKRTYLTIREGTFTGGNLFFVRKAAVSQAWPMVEKMISYRKSPLKMAAQLGPWLLLKVALKRASVSELERRVERLIHLKPKALLGADPEIGVDVDKPSDLELCRRILGK
;
A
#
# COMPACT_ATOMS: atom_id res chain seq x y z
N MET A 1 -7.14 -7.39 -18.43
CA MET A 1 -7.62 -6.06 -17.97
C MET A 1 -6.42 -5.15 -17.90
N GLU A 2 -6.48 -4.02 -18.56
CA GLU A 2 -5.43 -2.99 -18.48
C GLU A 2 -5.68 -2.09 -17.30
N LEU A 3 -4.62 -1.73 -16.58
CA LEU A 3 -4.64 -0.81 -15.43
C LEU A 3 -3.36 0.03 -15.40
N GLU A 4 -3.42 1.15 -14.68
CA GLU A 4 -2.27 2.00 -14.45
C GLU A 4 -1.87 1.93 -12.98
N ALA A 5 -0.58 2.07 -12.69
CA ALA A 5 -0.05 2.06 -11.32
C ALA A 5 0.32 3.47 -10.86
N ILE A 6 0.12 3.72 -9.58
CA ILE A 6 0.54 4.93 -8.86
C ILE A 6 1.55 4.49 -7.81
N VAL A 7 2.80 4.96 -7.92
CA VAL A 7 3.87 4.66 -6.97
C VAL A 7 4.22 5.92 -6.18
N LEU A 8 4.06 5.86 -4.86
CA LEU A 8 4.30 6.99 -3.97
C LEU A 8 5.77 6.98 -3.51
N ALA A 9 6.60 7.86 -4.08
CA ALA A 9 8.05 7.89 -3.90
C ALA A 9 8.59 9.25 -3.41
N GLY A 10 7.72 10.13 -2.92
CA GLY A 10 8.09 11.50 -2.54
C GLY A 10 8.50 11.68 -1.08
N ARG A 11 8.68 10.62 -0.29
CA ARG A 11 9.05 10.75 1.12
C ARG A 11 10.51 11.17 1.26
N ALA A 12 10.74 12.29 1.97
CA ALA A 12 12.10 12.72 2.33
C ALA A 12 12.73 11.75 3.33
N ASN A 13 14.04 11.57 3.23
CA ASN A 13 14.81 10.75 4.18
C ASN A 13 15.23 11.59 5.40
N ASP A 14 14.24 12.07 6.13
CA ASP A 14 14.41 12.90 7.34
C ASP A 14 13.86 12.20 8.61
N GLY A 15 13.48 10.92 8.47
CA GLY A 15 12.87 10.10 9.50
C GLY A 15 13.85 9.12 10.14
N LYS A 16 13.35 7.90 10.41
CA LYS A 16 14.10 6.83 11.09
C LYS A 16 15.24 6.25 10.25
N LEU A 17 15.20 6.44 8.93
CA LEU A 17 16.21 5.96 7.99
C LEU A 17 17.30 6.99 7.68
N ALA A 18 17.18 8.23 8.16
CA ALA A 18 18.13 9.30 7.89
C ALA A 18 19.59 8.98 8.29
N GLY A 19 19.77 8.13 9.30
CA GLY A 19 21.11 7.67 9.71
C GLY A 19 21.68 6.51 8.88
N GLU A 20 20.87 5.91 7.98
CA GLU A 20 21.24 4.73 7.20
C GLU A 20 21.71 5.06 5.78
N SER A 21 21.43 6.27 5.30
CA SER A 21 21.75 6.71 3.94
C SER A 21 21.76 8.23 3.82
N GLU A 22 22.67 8.76 3.00
CA GLU A 22 22.73 10.20 2.65
C GLU A 22 21.74 10.58 1.52
N GLU A 23 21.02 9.62 0.93
CA GLU A 23 20.04 9.87 -0.11
C GLU A 23 18.91 10.77 0.41
N PRO A 24 18.55 11.84 -0.29
CA PRO A 24 17.51 12.78 0.16
C PRO A 24 16.10 12.18 0.20
N LEU A 25 15.85 11.12 -0.60
CA LEU A 25 14.58 10.43 -0.69
C LEU A 25 14.71 9.00 -0.19
N GLU A 26 13.79 8.55 0.66
CA GLU A 26 13.76 7.15 1.13
C GLU A 26 13.69 6.15 -0.05
N ALA A 27 12.96 6.51 -1.13
CA ALA A 27 12.85 5.72 -2.35
C ALA A 27 14.20 5.36 -3.00
N ASN A 28 15.25 6.16 -2.77
CA ASN A 28 16.58 5.99 -3.33
C ASN A 28 17.57 5.27 -2.42
N ILE A 29 17.19 4.95 -1.20
CA ILE A 29 18.05 4.21 -0.26
C ILE A 29 18.47 2.89 -0.90
N ASP A 30 19.79 2.59 -0.82
CA ASP A 30 20.34 1.37 -1.37
C ASP A 30 19.92 0.13 -0.58
N ILE A 31 19.42 -0.85 -1.34
CA ILE A 31 19.15 -2.21 -0.86
C ILE A 31 19.88 -3.19 -1.80
N ALA A 32 20.92 -3.82 -1.32
CA ALA A 32 21.69 -4.81 -2.06
C ALA A 32 22.19 -4.30 -3.44
N GLY A 33 22.72 -3.07 -3.47
CA GLY A 33 23.29 -2.45 -4.67
C GLY A 33 22.28 -1.80 -5.61
N ARG A 34 21.02 -1.67 -5.19
CA ARG A 34 19.95 -1.09 -6.00
C ARG A 34 19.07 -0.12 -5.17
N PRO A 35 18.61 0.99 -5.75
CA PRO A 35 17.64 1.87 -5.08
C PRO A 35 16.34 1.13 -4.73
N MET A 36 15.81 1.37 -3.54
CA MET A 36 14.61 0.70 -3.00
C MET A 36 13.42 0.74 -3.97
N VAL A 37 13.14 1.88 -4.58
CA VAL A 37 12.02 2.04 -5.53
C VAL A 37 12.17 1.18 -6.78
N SER A 38 13.41 0.85 -7.18
CA SER A 38 13.64 0.08 -8.41
C SER A 38 13.05 -1.32 -8.35
N TYR A 39 12.93 -1.91 -7.17
CA TYR A 39 12.34 -3.24 -7.00
C TYR A 39 10.87 -3.28 -7.42
N ILE A 40 10.07 -2.34 -6.92
CA ILE A 40 8.65 -2.29 -7.28
C ILE A 40 8.45 -1.82 -8.73
N LEU A 41 9.27 -0.88 -9.21
CA LEU A 41 9.21 -0.42 -10.60
C LEU A 41 9.48 -1.57 -11.59
N ASP A 42 10.51 -2.39 -11.35
CA ASP A 42 10.82 -3.56 -12.18
C ASP A 42 9.67 -4.56 -12.24
N VAL A 43 9.01 -4.81 -11.12
CA VAL A 43 7.82 -5.69 -11.08
C VAL A 43 6.73 -5.12 -11.96
N LEU A 44 6.39 -3.84 -11.79
CA LEU A 44 5.32 -3.20 -12.54
C LEU A 44 5.63 -3.04 -14.02
N GLU A 45 6.89 -2.75 -14.39
CA GLU A 45 7.30 -2.62 -15.79
C GLU A 45 7.21 -3.94 -16.56
N ARG A 46 7.48 -5.08 -15.91
CA ARG A 46 7.41 -6.42 -16.53
C ARG A 46 5.98 -6.94 -16.69
N MET A 47 5.01 -6.34 -16.04
CA MET A 47 3.61 -6.78 -16.13
C MET A 47 2.92 -6.14 -17.32
N ASP A 48 2.50 -6.95 -18.31
CA ASP A 48 1.84 -6.48 -19.55
C ASP A 48 0.53 -5.75 -19.26
N GLN A 49 -0.17 -6.14 -18.20
CA GLN A 49 -1.44 -5.51 -17.80
C GLN A 49 -1.26 -4.11 -17.21
N ILE A 50 -0.06 -3.72 -16.74
CA ILE A 50 0.25 -2.36 -16.30
C ILE A 50 0.66 -1.55 -17.52
N THR A 51 -0.17 -0.64 -17.97
CA THR A 51 0.08 0.14 -19.19
C THR A 51 0.90 1.41 -18.94
N LYS A 52 0.81 1.97 -17.72
CA LYS A 52 1.54 3.15 -17.30
C LYS A 52 1.76 3.16 -15.81
N ILE A 53 2.87 3.77 -15.38
CA ILE A 53 3.26 3.93 -13.98
C ILE A 53 3.43 5.42 -13.71
N HIS A 54 2.63 5.96 -12.79
CA HIS A 54 2.72 7.32 -12.31
C HIS A 54 3.58 7.32 -11.03
N LEU A 55 4.86 7.68 -11.18
CA LEU A 55 5.81 7.78 -10.07
C LEU A 55 5.71 9.18 -9.46
N ILE A 56 5.22 9.28 -8.22
CA ILE A 56 4.95 10.56 -7.56
C ILE A 56 6.08 10.92 -6.62
N GLY A 57 6.76 12.04 -6.92
CA GLY A 57 7.85 12.57 -6.09
C GLY A 57 8.65 13.65 -6.81
N PRO A 58 9.68 14.22 -6.14
CA PRO A 58 10.54 15.25 -6.70
C PRO A 58 11.28 14.76 -7.94
N ARG A 59 11.18 15.50 -9.04
CA ARG A 59 11.82 15.11 -10.31
C ARG A 59 13.34 14.99 -10.20
N GLU A 60 13.97 15.87 -9.41
CA GLU A 60 15.42 15.87 -9.21
C GLU A 60 15.94 14.51 -8.70
N GLY A 61 15.22 13.88 -7.79
CA GLY A 61 15.62 12.58 -7.23
C GLY A 61 15.14 11.37 -8.02
N LEU A 62 14.15 11.54 -8.92
CA LEU A 62 13.45 10.43 -9.57
C LEU A 62 13.62 10.39 -11.10
N SER A 63 14.20 11.44 -11.74
CA SER A 63 14.29 11.54 -13.22
C SER A 63 14.93 10.32 -13.89
N ARG A 64 15.86 9.67 -13.21
CA ARG A 64 16.56 8.46 -13.70
C ARG A 64 15.63 7.24 -13.92
N TYR A 65 14.43 7.26 -13.33
CA TYR A 65 13.45 6.16 -13.47
C TYR A 65 12.41 6.44 -14.57
N GLU A 66 12.46 7.60 -15.23
CA GLU A 66 11.53 7.93 -16.29
C GLU A 66 11.79 7.07 -17.52
N THR A 67 10.77 6.34 -17.97
CA THR A 67 10.82 5.45 -19.16
C THR A 67 9.60 5.69 -20.05
N GLY A 68 9.45 4.88 -21.09
CA GLY A 68 8.22 4.90 -21.89
C GLY A 68 6.96 4.62 -21.05
N LYS A 69 7.09 3.74 -20.06
CA LYS A 69 5.99 3.30 -19.18
C LYS A 69 5.91 4.11 -17.88
N VAL A 70 7.04 4.56 -17.33
CA VAL A 70 7.12 5.34 -16.09
C VAL A 70 7.08 6.84 -16.39
N LYS A 71 6.12 7.55 -15.79
CA LYS A 71 6.00 9.02 -15.85
C LYS A 71 6.06 9.60 -14.46
N ILE A 72 6.91 10.63 -14.28
CA ILE A 72 7.06 11.33 -13.00
C ILE A 72 6.00 12.41 -12.88
N LEU A 73 5.30 12.40 -11.76
CA LEU A 73 4.38 13.47 -11.37
C LEU A 73 4.96 14.22 -10.16
N PRO A 74 4.85 15.56 -10.15
CA PRO A 74 5.33 16.36 -9.02
C PRO A 74 4.55 15.99 -7.74
N PRO A 75 5.21 16.00 -6.57
CA PRO A 75 4.53 15.72 -5.33
C PRO A 75 3.55 16.81 -4.95
N GLY A 76 2.50 16.46 -4.20
CA GLY A 76 1.61 17.39 -3.53
C GLY A 76 2.11 17.74 -2.12
N GLY A 77 1.27 18.43 -1.35
CA GLY A 77 1.59 18.86 0.02
C GLY A 77 1.65 17.70 1.02
N ASP A 78 0.90 16.63 0.77
CA ASP A 78 0.85 15.47 1.64
C ASP A 78 0.54 14.15 0.89
N LEU A 79 0.36 13.07 1.64
CA LEU A 79 0.04 11.75 1.06
C LEU A 79 -1.28 11.76 0.26
N PHE A 80 -2.27 12.55 0.70
CA PHE A 80 -3.58 12.61 0.04
C PHE A 80 -3.49 13.30 -1.29
N ASP A 81 -2.80 14.43 -1.31
CA ASP A 81 -2.53 15.17 -2.53
C ASP A 81 -1.80 14.27 -3.53
N ASN A 82 -0.84 13.45 -3.04
CA ASN A 82 -0.11 12.52 -3.89
C ASN A 82 -1.01 11.43 -4.47
N VAL A 83 -1.83 10.78 -3.65
CA VAL A 83 -2.79 9.77 -4.12
C VAL A 83 -3.80 10.39 -5.09
N LYS A 84 -4.33 11.57 -4.76
CA LYS A 84 -5.27 12.28 -5.63
C LYS A 84 -4.66 12.65 -6.98
N ARG A 85 -3.45 13.22 -6.99
CA ARG A 85 -2.71 13.53 -8.23
C ARG A 85 -2.50 12.30 -9.09
N GLY A 86 -2.13 11.18 -8.49
CA GLY A 86 -2.02 9.91 -9.19
C GLY A 86 -3.35 9.49 -9.80
N LEU A 87 -4.43 9.47 -9.02
CA LEU A 87 -5.77 9.12 -9.50
C LEU A 87 -6.29 10.05 -10.60
N ASP A 88 -6.03 11.35 -10.50
CA ASP A 88 -6.43 12.33 -11.52
C ASP A 88 -5.69 12.07 -12.85
N ALA A 89 -4.42 11.60 -12.80
CA ALA A 89 -3.60 11.29 -13.97
C ALA A 89 -3.92 9.94 -14.62
N VAL A 90 -4.47 8.99 -13.88
CA VAL A 90 -4.86 7.65 -14.37
C VAL A 90 -5.98 7.78 -15.41
N SER A 91 -5.86 7.07 -16.53
CA SER A 91 -6.89 6.99 -17.60
C SER A 91 -7.69 5.68 -17.55
N SER A 92 -7.10 4.62 -16.99
CA SER A 92 -7.74 3.30 -16.88
C SER A 92 -8.90 3.30 -15.87
N GLU A 93 -9.81 2.33 -15.99
CA GLU A 93 -10.94 2.15 -15.06
C GLU A 93 -10.47 1.83 -13.64
N TYR A 94 -9.38 1.06 -13.53
CA TYR A 94 -8.77 0.64 -12.27
C TYR A 94 -7.36 1.16 -12.15
N ALA A 95 -6.95 1.45 -10.93
CA ALA A 95 -5.60 1.83 -10.57
C ALA A 95 -5.06 0.93 -9.44
N LEU A 96 -3.76 0.63 -9.53
CA LEU A 96 -2.99 0.07 -8.45
C LEU A 96 -2.25 1.21 -7.75
N VAL A 97 -2.46 1.38 -6.44
CA VAL A 97 -1.69 2.33 -5.62
C VAL A 97 -0.75 1.54 -4.73
N CYS A 98 0.52 1.85 -4.78
CA CYS A 98 1.55 1.22 -3.94
C CYS A 98 2.57 2.24 -3.44
N ALA A 99 3.21 1.90 -2.33
CA ALA A 99 4.34 2.63 -1.80
C ALA A 99 5.64 2.21 -2.53
N SER A 100 6.68 3.04 -2.46
CA SER A 100 7.99 2.74 -3.04
C SER A 100 8.89 1.87 -2.14
N ASP A 101 8.47 1.65 -0.90
CA ASP A 101 9.23 1.01 0.17
C ASP A 101 8.87 -0.47 0.41
N VAL A 102 8.43 -1.17 -0.64
CA VAL A 102 8.00 -2.57 -0.62
C VAL A 102 8.88 -3.47 -1.52
N PRO A 103 10.20 -3.57 -1.24
CA PRO A 103 11.16 -4.19 -2.16
C PRO A 103 11.05 -5.71 -2.26
N LEU A 104 10.26 -6.37 -1.41
CA LEU A 104 10.12 -7.83 -1.40
C LEU A 104 8.97 -8.34 -2.28
N ILE A 105 8.18 -7.46 -2.90
CA ILE A 105 7.09 -7.86 -3.78
C ILE A 105 7.68 -8.37 -5.10
N THR A 106 7.21 -9.55 -5.55
CA THR A 106 7.57 -10.13 -6.86
C THR A 106 6.41 -10.02 -7.85
N SER A 107 6.69 -10.30 -9.13
CA SER A 107 5.64 -10.31 -10.16
C SER A 107 4.54 -11.33 -9.84
N GLU A 108 4.90 -12.52 -9.36
CA GLU A 108 3.96 -13.59 -9.01
C GLU A 108 3.05 -13.18 -7.83
N ILE A 109 3.60 -12.47 -6.83
CA ILE A 109 2.83 -11.94 -5.70
C ILE A 109 1.83 -10.90 -6.19
N MET A 110 2.30 -9.99 -7.06
CA MET A 110 1.47 -8.94 -7.64
C MET A 110 0.35 -9.52 -8.52
N GLU A 111 0.65 -10.51 -9.34
CA GLU A 111 -0.34 -11.20 -10.18
C GLU A 111 -1.43 -11.87 -9.33
N ARG A 112 -1.04 -12.60 -8.27
CA ARG A 112 -2.01 -13.21 -7.34
C ARG A 112 -2.89 -12.17 -6.67
N PHE A 113 -2.31 -11.06 -6.23
CA PHE A 113 -3.07 -9.96 -5.64
C PHE A 113 -4.09 -9.38 -6.62
N LEU A 114 -3.65 -9.01 -7.83
CA LEU A 114 -4.52 -8.42 -8.86
C LEU A 114 -5.61 -9.37 -9.32
N SER A 115 -5.32 -10.66 -9.52
CA SER A 115 -6.33 -11.67 -9.88
C SER A 115 -7.46 -11.70 -8.84
N ARG A 116 -7.13 -11.78 -7.56
CA ARG A 116 -8.10 -11.77 -6.46
C ARG A 116 -8.88 -10.46 -6.37
N CYS A 117 -8.27 -9.32 -6.68
CA CYS A 117 -8.96 -8.03 -6.77
C CYS A 117 -10.04 -8.05 -7.85
N VAL A 118 -9.68 -8.49 -9.06
CA VAL A 118 -10.61 -8.59 -10.20
C VAL A 118 -11.75 -9.55 -9.90
N GLU A 119 -11.47 -10.74 -9.40
CA GLU A 119 -12.46 -11.74 -9.03
C GLU A 119 -13.45 -11.24 -7.97
N SER A 120 -13.02 -10.36 -7.06
CA SER A 120 -13.88 -9.82 -6.02
C SER A 120 -14.97 -8.88 -6.53
N GLY A 121 -14.76 -8.25 -7.68
CA GLY A 121 -15.64 -7.21 -8.24
C GLY A 121 -15.87 -6.02 -7.31
N ALA A 122 -14.90 -5.74 -6.43
CA ALA A 122 -14.96 -4.64 -5.47
C ALA A 122 -14.45 -3.33 -6.08
N ASP A 123 -14.88 -2.19 -5.50
CA ASP A 123 -14.38 -0.87 -5.89
C ASP A 123 -13.04 -0.54 -5.24
N PHE A 124 -12.73 -1.22 -4.13
CA PHE A 124 -11.53 -1.02 -3.34
C PHE A 124 -11.09 -2.33 -2.72
N CYS A 125 -9.89 -2.82 -3.05
CA CYS A 125 -9.30 -4.00 -2.44
C CYS A 125 -8.09 -3.63 -1.58
N TYR A 126 -8.00 -4.27 -0.42
CA TYR A 126 -6.93 -4.09 0.55
C TYR A 126 -6.38 -5.46 0.98
N PRO A 127 -5.08 -5.74 0.79
CA PRO A 127 -4.49 -7.00 1.18
C PRO A 127 -4.30 -7.07 2.70
N VAL A 128 -4.58 -8.23 3.28
CA VAL A 128 -4.49 -8.46 4.73
C VAL A 128 -3.71 -9.74 4.97
N CYS A 129 -2.52 -9.60 5.58
CA CYS A 129 -1.58 -10.69 5.83
C CYS A 129 -1.82 -11.32 7.20
N GLU A 130 -1.86 -12.64 7.25
CA GLU A 130 -2.06 -13.37 8.50
C GLU A 130 -0.79 -13.37 9.36
N LYS A 131 -0.95 -13.14 10.68
CA LYS A 131 0.18 -13.09 11.63
C LYS A 131 1.04 -14.35 11.60
N SER A 132 0.42 -15.52 11.55
CA SER A 132 1.13 -16.81 11.50
C SER A 132 2.03 -16.94 10.30
N GLN A 133 1.59 -16.45 9.13
CA GLN A 133 2.37 -16.46 7.89
C GLN A 133 3.49 -15.41 7.94
N CYS A 134 3.20 -14.21 8.45
CA CYS A 134 4.21 -13.16 8.62
C CYS A 134 5.32 -13.60 9.58
N ASP A 135 4.97 -14.19 10.73
CA ASP A 135 5.94 -14.65 11.73
C ASP A 135 6.81 -15.79 11.18
N LYS A 136 6.25 -16.64 10.33
CA LYS A 136 6.98 -17.74 9.66
C LYS A 136 7.94 -17.23 8.59
N ALA A 137 7.49 -16.30 7.75
CA ALA A 137 8.28 -15.75 6.65
C ALA A 137 9.37 -14.79 7.14
N PHE A 138 9.04 -13.97 8.14
CA PHE A 138 9.91 -12.90 8.66
C PHE A 138 9.99 -12.92 10.19
N PRO A 139 10.68 -13.92 10.77
CA PRO A 139 10.77 -14.06 12.23
C PRO A 139 11.38 -12.81 12.89
N GLY A 140 10.75 -12.35 13.98
CA GLY A 140 11.23 -11.21 14.77
C GLY A 140 10.82 -9.83 14.23
N VAL A 141 10.16 -9.72 13.09
CA VAL A 141 9.64 -8.45 12.57
C VAL A 141 8.41 -8.01 13.38
N LYS A 142 8.50 -6.84 13.99
CA LYS A 142 7.39 -6.25 14.77
C LYS A 142 6.44 -5.50 13.85
N ARG A 143 5.14 -5.84 13.92
CA ARG A 143 4.05 -5.21 13.16
C ARG A 143 2.86 -4.91 14.06
N THR A 144 2.00 -4.01 13.62
CA THR A 144 0.71 -3.78 14.28
C THR A 144 -0.31 -4.78 13.77
N TYR A 145 -0.86 -5.56 14.68
CA TYR A 145 -1.86 -6.58 14.37
C TYR A 145 -3.23 -6.23 14.93
N LEU A 146 -4.26 -6.56 14.16
CA LEU A 146 -5.64 -6.55 14.59
C LEU A 146 -6.14 -7.99 14.70
N THR A 147 -6.70 -8.36 15.86
CA THR A 147 -7.36 -9.66 16.04
C THR A 147 -8.86 -9.49 15.86
N ILE A 148 -9.43 -10.29 14.98
CA ILE A 148 -10.86 -10.36 14.68
C ILE A 148 -11.30 -11.82 14.73
N ARG A 149 -12.58 -12.09 14.45
CA ARG A 149 -13.12 -13.47 14.52
C ARG A 149 -12.39 -14.45 13.60
N GLU A 150 -12.00 -14.01 12.42
CA GLU A 150 -11.35 -14.84 11.40
C GLU A 150 -9.85 -15.08 11.68
N GLY A 151 -9.23 -14.34 12.59
CA GLY A 151 -7.80 -14.49 12.91
C GLY A 151 -7.12 -13.19 13.35
N THR A 152 -5.80 -13.19 13.29
CA THR A 152 -4.96 -12.03 13.62
C THR A 152 -4.21 -11.59 12.38
N PHE A 153 -4.37 -10.33 12.00
CA PHE A 153 -3.94 -9.80 10.71
C PHE A 153 -3.22 -8.47 10.81
N THR A 154 -2.35 -8.20 9.84
CA THR A 154 -1.80 -6.87 9.55
C THR A 154 -2.19 -6.45 8.14
N GLY A 155 -2.29 -5.16 7.87
CA GLY A 155 -2.53 -4.63 6.53
C GLY A 155 -1.28 -4.68 5.67
N GLY A 156 -1.47 -4.69 4.35
CA GLY A 156 -0.39 -4.55 3.39
C GLY A 156 -0.29 -3.14 2.80
N ASN A 157 0.63 -2.98 1.84
CA ASN A 157 1.03 -1.69 1.28
C ASN A 157 0.58 -1.49 -0.17
N LEU A 158 -0.44 -2.25 -0.59
CA LEU A 158 -1.05 -2.17 -1.91
C LEU A 158 -2.53 -1.82 -1.79
N PHE A 159 -3.04 -1.05 -2.74
CA PHE A 159 -4.47 -0.76 -2.87
C PHE A 159 -4.86 -0.90 -4.34
N PHE A 160 -5.90 -1.67 -4.61
CA PHE A 160 -6.51 -1.74 -5.94
C PHE A 160 -7.83 -0.98 -5.87
N VAL A 161 -8.03 -0.02 -6.78
CA VAL A 161 -9.15 0.91 -6.71
C VAL A 161 -9.82 1.10 -8.06
N ARG A 162 -11.15 1.18 -8.08
CA ARG A 162 -11.91 1.67 -9.23
C ARG A 162 -11.90 3.20 -9.19
N LYS A 163 -11.22 3.82 -10.15
CA LYS A 163 -10.98 5.27 -10.20
C LYS A 163 -12.26 6.08 -10.00
N ALA A 164 -13.30 5.81 -10.81
CA ALA A 164 -14.55 6.59 -10.77
C ALA A 164 -15.21 6.53 -9.39
N ALA A 165 -15.26 5.34 -8.77
CA ALA A 165 -15.86 5.15 -7.45
C ALA A 165 -15.10 5.92 -6.37
N VAL A 166 -13.76 5.78 -6.32
CA VAL A 166 -12.92 6.48 -5.34
C VAL A 166 -12.95 8.00 -5.54
N SER A 167 -12.91 8.48 -6.78
CA SER A 167 -13.01 9.91 -7.08
C SER A 167 -14.34 10.51 -6.61
N GLN A 168 -15.44 9.79 -6.77
CA GLN A 168 -16.76 10.21 -6.30
C GLN A 168 -16.84 10.24 -4.76
N ALA A 169 -16.20 9.28 -4.10
CA ALA A 169 -16.17 9.18 -2.64
C ALA A 169 -15.04 10.00 -1.99
N TRP A 170 -14.24 10.75 -2.78
CA TRP A 170 -13.00 11.37 -2.33
C TRP A 170 -13.11 12.17 -1.02
N PRO A 171 -14.11 13.04 -0.80
CA PRO A 171 -14.18 13.81 0.46
C PRO A 171 -14.29 12.92 1.71
N MET A 172 -14.91 11.75 1.57
CA MET A 172 -15.01 10.80 2.68
C MET A 172 -13.75 9.95 2.82
N VAL A 173 -13.13 9.56 1.70
CA VAL A 173 -11.84 8.85 1.68
C VAL A 173 -10.76 9.71 2.36
N GLU A 174 -10.64 10.98 1.98
CA GLU A 174 -9.73 11.95 2.59
C GLU A 174 -9.93 12.05 4.10
N LYS A 175 -11.18 12.20 4.55
CA LYS A 175 -11.54 12.19 5.97
C LYS A 175 -11.10 10.91 6.69
N MET A 176 -11.36 9.75 6.10
CA MET A 176 -10.96 8.45 6.68
C MET A 176 -9.44 8.32 6.79
N ILE A 177 -8.71 8.68 5.74
CA ILE A 177 -7.25 8.63 5.76
C ILE A 177 -6.66 9.67 6.74
N SER A 178 -7.25 10.87 6.89
CA SER A 178 -6.81 11.85 7.89
C SER A 178 -6.84 11.31 9.32
N TYR A 179 -7.71 10.33 9.58
CA TYR A 179 -7.82 9.68 10.88
C TYR A 179 -6.83 8.53 11.10
N ARG A 180 -6.05 8.12 10.07
CA ARG A 180 -5.10 6.99 10.15
C ARG A 180 -4.10 7.08 11.30
N LYS A 181 -3.66 8.32 11.66
CA LYS A 181 -2.75 8.57 12.77
C LYS A 181 -3.45 8.68 14.13
N SER A 182 -4.78 8.58 14.18
CA SER A 182 -5.57 8.71 15.40
C SER A 182 -6.46 7.47 15.57
N PRO A 183 -5.99 6.43 16.28
CA PRO A 183 -6.76 5.20 16.51
C PRO A 183 -8.15 5.47 17.11
N LEU A 184 -8.26 6.47 18.00
CA LEU A 184 -9.54 6.84 18.61
C LEU A 184 -10.53 7.44 17.61
N LYS A 185 -10.06 8.30 16.68
CA LYS A 185 -10.92 8.87 15.63
C LYS A 185 -11.35 7.81 14.63
N MET A 186 -10.43 6.93 14.22
CA MET A 186 -10.75 5.76 13.37
C MET A 186 -11.76 4.86 14.05
N ALA A 187 -11.51 4.54 15.31
CA ALA A 187 -12.39 3.72 16.11
C ALA A 187 -13.79 4.33 16.25
N ALA A 188 -13.92 5.63 16.47
CA ALA A 188 -15.20 6.32 16.57
C ALA A 188 -16.05 6.19 15.28
N GLN A 189 -15.42 6.06 14.09
CA GLN A 189 -16.15 5.84 12.83
C GLN A 189 -16.80 4.45 12.77
N LEU A 190 -16.27 3.47 13.48
CA LEU A 190 -16.84 2.12 13.54
C LEU A 190 -18.19 2.07 14.28
N GLY A 191 -18.40 3.02 15.19
CA GLY A 191 -19.55 3.04 16.09
C GLY A 191 -19.35 2.13 17.33
N PRO A 192 -20.02 2.43 18.44
CA PRO A 192 -19.73 1.82 19.73
C PRO A 192 -19.90 0.30 19.77
N TRP A 193 -20.92 -0.21 19.05
CA TRP A 193 -21.18 -1.65 19.00
C TRP A 193 -20.08 -2.44 18.25
N LEU A 194 -19.67 -1.95 17.09
CA LEU A 194 -18.60 -2.62 16.34
C LEU A 194 -17.25 -2.50 17.05
N LEU A 195 -17.00 -1.35 17.71
CA LEU A 195 -15.84 -1.16 18.58
C LEU A 195 -15.79 -2.18 19.72
N LEU A 196 -16.92 -2.41 20.40
CA LEU A 196 -17.00 -3.42 21.44
C LEU A 196 -16.70 -4.81 20.87
N LYS A 197 -17.23 -5.15 19.70
CA LYS A 197 -16.91 -6.43 19.03
C LYS A 197 -15.43 -6.55 18.67
N VAL A 198 -14.79 -5.48 18.18
CA VAL A 198 -13.34 -5.46 17.91
C VAL A 198 -12.54 -5.66 19.20
N ALA A 199 -12.88 -4.94 20.28
CA ALA A 199 -12.21 -5.08 21.58
C ALA A 199 -12.35 -6.50 22.15
N LEU A 200 -13.49 -7.15 21.92
CA LEU A 200 -13.76 -8.54 22.34
C LEU A 200 -13.24 -9.58 21.33
N LYS A 201 -12.55 -9.14 20.25
CA LYS A 201 -12.06 -10.02 19.15
C LYS A 201 -13.17 -10.83 18.45
N ARG A 202 -14.40 -10.28 18.42
CA ARG A 202 -15.60 -10.92 17.87
C ARG A 202 -16.13 -10.25 16.60
N ALA A 203 -15.55 -9.11 16.20
CA ALA A 203 -15.89 -8.48 14.94
C ALA A 203 -15.46 -9.36 13.76
N SER A 204 -16.29 -9.47 12.73
CA SER A 204 -15.92 -10.18 11.50
C SER A 204 -15.47 -9.22 10.41
N VAL A 205 -14.67 -9.72 9.44
CA VAL A 205 -14.28 -8.96 8.26
C VAL A 205 -15.49 -8.39 7.54
N SER A 206 -16.53 -9.18 7.33
CA SER A 206 -17.75 -8.74 6.66
C SER A 206 -18.50 -7.64 7.40
N GLU A 207 -18.43 -7.59 8.73
CA GLU A 207 -19.01 -6.48 9.50
C GLU A 207 -18.19 -5.19 9.32
N LEU A 208 -16.86 -5.30 9.29
CA LEU A 208 -15.96 -4.18 9.01
C LEU A 208 -16.15 -3.67 7.58
N GLU A 209 -16.16 -4.55 6.58
CA GLU A 209 -16.42 -4.20 5.17
C GLU A 209 -17.75 -3.45 5.02
N ARG A 210 -18.87 -4.00 5.54
CA ARG A 210 -20.16 -3.33 5.50
C ARG A 210 -20.19 -1.97 6.22
N ARG A 211 -19.40 -1.83 7.28
CA ARG A 211 -19.31 -0.53 7.96
C ARG A 211 -18.56 0.49 7.11
N VAL A 212 -17.43 0.09 6.51
CA VAL A 212 -16.67 0.93 5.59
C VAL A 212 -17.53 1.31 4.39
N GLU A 213 -18.21 0.35 3.76
CA GLU A 213 -19.12 0.58 2.65
C GLU A 213 -20.18 1.65 2.96
N ARG A 214 -20.81 1.59 4.14
CA ARG A 214 -21.79 2.60 4.58
C ARG A 214 -21.17 3.98 4.82
N LEU A 215 -19.88 4.04 5.18
CA LEU A 215 -19.20 5.30 5.46
C LEU A 215 -18.71 6.00 4.21
N ILE A 216 -18.15 5.25 3.27
CA ILE A 216 -17.49 5.82 2.09
C ILE A 216 -18.26 5.55 0.78
N HIS A 217 -19.37 4.80 0.83
CA HIS A 217 -20.20 4.43 -0.32
C HIS A 217 -19.41 3.73 -1.44
N LEU A 218 -18.35 2.98 -1.08
CA LEU A 218 -17.57 2.12 -1.94
C LEU A 218 -17.72 0.68 -1.49
N LYS A 219 -17.69 -0.26 -2.42
CA LYS A 219 -17.67 -1.69 -2.13
C LYS A 219 -16.25 -2.13 -1.77
N PRO A 220 -15.88 -2.21 -0.46
CA PRO A 220 -14.54 -2.61 -0.06
C PRO A 220 -14.41 -4.12 -0.05
N LYS A 221 -13.20 -4.61 -0.21
CA LYS A 221 -12.83 -6.01 -0.03
C LYS A 221 -11.49 -6.14 0.68
N ALA A 222 -11.50 -6.75 1.86
CA ALA A 222 -10.29 -7.19 2.52
C ALA A 222 -9.89 -8.57 1.98
N LEU A 223 -8.74 -8.65 1.33
CA LEU A 223 -8.21 -9.90 0.77
C LEU A 223 -7.39 -10.62 1.84
N LEU A 224 -8.05 -11.49 2.61
CA LEU A 224 -7.40 -12.29 3.66
C LEU A 224 -6.38 -13.27 3.09
N GLY A 225 -5.30 -13.53 3.84
CA GLY A 225 -4.24 -14.46 3.42
C GLY A 225 -3.46 -13.93 2.21
N ALA A 226 -3.21 -12.62 2.18
CA ALA A 226 -2.27 -12.03 1.25
C ALA A 226 -0.83 -12.47 1.61
N ASP A 227 0.04 -12.48 0.59
CA ASP A 227 1.45 -12.86 0.77
C ASP A 227 2.12 -11.96 1.81
N PRO A 228 2.92 -12.50 2.75
CA PRO A 228 3.55 -11.73 3.82
C PRO A 228 4.43 -10.58 3.33
N GLU A 229 5.05 -10.72 2.15
CA GLU A 229 5.89 -9.71 1.50
C GLU A 229 5.15 -8.40 1.24
N ILE A 230 3.85 -8.47 0.94
CA ILE A 230 3.00 -7.28 0.73
C ILE A 230 2.90 -6.43 2.01
N GLY A 231 3.02 -7.08 3.16
CA GLY A 231 3.01 -6.42 4.44
C GLY A 231 4.40 -5.94 4.90
N VAL A 232 5.49 -6.10 4.13
CA VAL A 232 6.85 -5.66 4.50
C VAL A 232 7.16 -4.34 3.80
N ASP A 233 7.10 -3.25 4.54
CA ASP A 233 7.62 -1.94 4.19
C ASP A 233 8.93 -1.65 4.94
N VAL A 234 9.79 -0.83 4.34
CA VAL A 234 11.05 -0.40 4.94
C VAL A 234 10.84 0.95 5.64
N ASP A 235 10.51 0.90 6.94
CA ASP A 235 10.15 2.11 7.74
C ASP A 235 11.18 2.44 8.84
N LYS A 236 12.15 1.53 9.10
CA LYS A 236 13.19 1.66 10.11
C LYS A 236 14.42 0.80 9.77
N PRO A 237 15.58 1.02 10.43
CA PRO A 237 16.85 0.31 10.16
C PRO A 237 16.72 -1.21 10.15
N SER A 238 15.95 -1.80 11.08
CA SER A 238 15.78 -3.25 11.12
C SER A 238 15.03 -3.84 9.91
N ASP A 239 14.13 -3.05 9.29
CA ASP A 239 13.41 -3.48 8.07
C ASP A 239 14.36 -3.38 6.87
N LEU A 240 15.17 -2.32 6.81
CA LEU A 240 16.21 -2.15 5.79
C LEU A 240 17.24 -3.28 5.83
N GLU A 241 17.72 -3.64 7.02
CA GLU A 241 18.65 -4.76 7.21
C GLU A 241 18.02 -6.10 6.79
N LEU A 242 16.75 -6.32 7.14
CA LEU A 242 16.00 -7.51 6.69
C LEU A 242 15.99 -7.61 5.17
N CYS A 243 15.61 -6.52 4.49
CA CYS A 243 15.52 -6.51 3.03
C CYS A 243 16.90 -6.69 2.38
N ARG A 244 17.95 -6.02 2.89
CA ARG A 244 19.34 -6.23 2.43
C ARG A 244 19.78 -7.68 2.56
N ARG A 245 19.45 -8.34 3.65
CA ARG A 245 19.80 -9.77 3.88
C ARG A 245 19.04 -10.71 2.94
N ILE A 246 17.80 -10.40 2.58
CA ILE A 246 16.98 -11.24 1.70
C ILE A 246 17.39 -11.05 0.24
N LEU A 247 17.57 -9.81 -0.20
CA LEU A 247 17.82 -9.44 -1.59
C LEU A 247 19.32 -9.45 -1.99
N GLY A 248 20.22 -9.48 -1.01
CA GLY A 248 21.68 -9.55 -1.24
C GLY A 248 22.26 -10.97 -1.34
N LYS A 249 21.40 -11.99 -1.52
CA LYS A 249 21.82 -13.40 -1.63
C LYS A 249 22.08 -13.79 -3.11
#